data_300e3b2b4c4fc5a34ca08501f767d3a2
#
_entry.id   300e3b2b4c4fc5a34ca08501f767d3a2
#
_cell.length_a   1.000
_cell.length_b   1.000
_cell.length_c   1.000
_cell.angle_alpha   90.00
_cell.angle_beta   90.00
_cell.angle_gamma   90.00
#
_symmetry.space_group_name_H-M   'P 1'
#
loop_
_entity.id
_entity.type
_entity.pdbx_description
1 polymer ?
#
loop_
_entity_poly.entity_id
_entity_poly.type
_entity_poly.pdbx_seq_one_letter_code
_entity_poly.pdbx_strand_id
1 'polypeptide(L)'
;MNKTFTKNIPVNEILHLGEHLEYKEGQVISITIAQNERLSITLFALPKGEEISTHVTVGDAIVQILDGEAHIVVGDTEHNVKTGETLIMPSEVPHSLDARESFKMLLTVVK
;
A
#
# COMPACT_ATOMS: atom_id res chain seq x y z
N MET A 1 23.63 -8.01 20.44
CA MET A 1 23.19 -7.33 19.21
C MET A 1 21.69 -7.47 19.06
N ASN A 2 21.02 -6.36 18.86
CA ASN A 2 19.58 -6.37 18.66
C ASN A 2 19.23 -6.73 17.22
N LYS A 3 18.27 -7.63 17.08
CA LYS A 3 17.76 -8.02 15.77
C LYS A 3 16.41 -7.35 15.54
N THR A 4 16.27 -6.62 14.44
CA THR A 4 15.00 -6.03 14.06
C THR A 4 14.29 -6.93 13.03
N PHE A 5 12.96 -6.94 13.09
CA PHE A 5 12.13 -7.68 12.15
C PHE A 5 11.61 -6.77 11.02
N THR A 6 11.85 -5.48 11.13
CA THR A 6 11.55 -4.50 10.10
C THR A 6 12.83 -4.07 9.39
N LYS A 7 12.69 -3.57 8.16
CA LYS A 7 13.81 -3.08 7.34
C LYS A 7 13.42 -1.83 6.57
N ASN A 8 14.43 -1.13 6.07
CA ASN A 8 14.26 0.05 5.20
C ASN A 8 13.56 1.23 5.85
N ILE A 9 13.46 1.23 7.17
CA ILE A 9 12.80 2.31 7.91
C ILE A 9 13.48 2.46 9.28
N PRO A 10 13.61 3.70 9.79
CA PRO A 10 14.19 3.91 11.12
C PRO A 10 13.36 3.27 12.23
N VAL A 11 14.00 2.90 13.33
CA VAL A 11 13.35 2.37 14.52
C VAL A 11 13.54 3.32 15.69
N ASN A 12 12.63 3.23 16.66
CA ASN A 12 12.68 4.00 17.90
C ASN A 12 12.68 5.52 17.69
N GLU A 13 11.92 5.97 16.68
CA GLU A 13 11.67 7.40 16.45
C GLU A 13 10.31 7.58 15.82
N ILE A 14 9.78 8.80 15.93
CA ILE A 14 8.47 9.14 15.35
C ILE A 14 8.65 9.27 13.83
N LEU A 15 7.77 8.61 13.07
CA LEU A 15 7.82 8.60 11.62
C LEU A 15 6.54 9.17 11.02
N HIS A 16 6.70 9.89 9.93
CA HIS A 16 5.61 10.28 9.05
C HIS A 16 5.75 9.44 7.78
N LEU A 17 5.07 8.31 7.74
CA LEU A 17 5.29 7.30 6.68
C LEU A 17 5.13 7.84 5.27
N GLY A 18 4.19 8.74 5.06
CA GLY A 18 3.99 9.35 3.73
C GLY A 18 5.16 10.19 3.24
N GLU A 19 6.09 10.56 4.13
CA GLU A 19 7.27 11.35 3.78
C GLU A 19 8.49 10.49 3.47
N HIS A 20 8.41 9.16 3.67
CA HIS A 20 9.53 8.25 3.41
C HIS A 20 9.70 7.89 1.94
N LEU A 21 8.76 8.26 1.10
CA LEU A 21 8.88 8.04 -0.33
C LEU A 21 8.18 9.19 -1.05
N GLU A 22 8.68 9.49 -2.25
CA GLU A 22 8.15 10.56 -3.07
C GLU A 22 7.51 10.00 -4.34
N TYR A 23 6.57 10.77 -4.89
CA TYR A 23 6.04 10.46 -6.21
C TYR A 23 7.13 10.64 -7.24
N LYS A 24 7.23 9.70 -8.16
CA LYS A 24 8.16 9.77 -9.26
C LYS A 24 7.41 9.51 -10.55
N GLU A 25 7.30 10.52 -11.40
CA GLU A 25 6.52 10.46 -12.63
C GLU A 25 6.85 9.21 -13.45
N GLY A 26 5.81 8.51 -13.87
CA GLY A 26 5.94 7.30 -14.67
C GLY A 26 6.36 6.06 -13.90
N GLN A 27 6.48 6.12 -12.58
CA GLN A 27 6.93 4.98 -11.77
C GLN A 27 6.09 4.76 -10.53
N VAL A 28 5.85 3.49 -10.22
CA VAL A 28 5.33 3.08 -8.92
C VAL A 28 6.55 2.85 -8.01
N ILE A 29 6.62 3.58 -6.92
CA ILE A 29 7.72 3.45 -5.95
C ILE A 29 7.21 2.61 -4.78
N SER A 30 8.02 1.66 -4.33
CA SER A 30 7.66 0.84 -3.18
C SER A 30 8.84 0.63 -2.23
N ILE A 31 8.54 0.53 -0.94
CA ILE A 31 9.50 0.23 0.11
C ILE A 31 8.91 -0.86 0.97
N THR A 32 9.55 -2.03 0.99
CA THR A 32 9.12 -3.13 1.85
C THR A 32 9.67 -2.93 3.25
N ILE A 33 8.79 -2.87 4.24
CA ILE A 33 9.15 -2.66 5.64
C ILE A 33 9.32 -3.98 6.37
N ALA A 34 8.46 -4.95 6.08
CA ALA A 34 8.53 -6.27 6.72
C ALA A 34 7.96 -7.32 5.77
N GLN A 35 8.53 -8.51 5.82
CA GLN A 35 8.04 -9.60 4.99
C GLN A 35 8.44 -10.94 5.59
N ASN A 36 7.45 -11.83 5.72
CA ASN A 36 7.65 -13.23 6.07
C ASN A 36 6.51 -14.04 5.46
N GLU A 37 6.41 -15.32 5.80
CA GLU A 37 5.39 -16.21 5.22
C GLU A 37 3.95 -15.80 5.56
N ARG A 38 3.74 -15.06 6.63
CA ARG A 38 2.42 -14.72 7.15
C ARG A 38 2.06 -13.25 7.03
N LEU A 39 3.05 -12.40 6.75
CA LEU A 39 2.85 -10.96 6.81
C LEU A 39 3.75 -10.25 5.81
N SER A 40 3.21 -9.26 5.11
CA SER A 40 4.02 -8.29 4.40
C SER A 40 3.50 -6.89 4.67
N ILE A 41 4.40 -5.94 4.81
CA ILE A 41 4.08 -4.52 5.00
C ILE A 41 4.93 -3.73 4.01
N THR A 42 4.27 -2.99 3.13
CA THR A 42 4.92 -2.25 2.05
C THR A 42 4.33 -0.85 1.92
N LEU A 43 5.19 0.13 1.79
CA LEU A 43 4.80 1.50 1.42
C LEU A 43 4.81 1.62 -0.10
N PHE A 44 3.80 2.31 -0.66
CA PHE A 44 3.71 2.59 -2.09
C PHE A 44 3.45 4.05 -2.35
N ALA A 45 4.05 4.58 -3.42
CA ALA A 45 3.70 5.87 -3.98
C ALA A 45 3.36 5.68 -5.45
N LEU A 46 2.13 6.01 -5.83
CA LEU A 46 1.66 5.95 -7.21
C LEU A 46 1.34 7.38 -7.67
N PRO A 47 2.14 7.93 -8.61
CA PRO A 47 1.79 9.21 -9.20
C PRO A 47 0.58 9.05 -10.12
N LYS A 48 -0.12 10.14 -10.37
CA LYS A 48 -1.27 10.17 -11.27
C LYS A 48 -0.95 9.47 -12.60
N GLY A 49 -1.81 8.56 -13.00
CA GLY A 49 -1.65 7.79 -14.23
C GLY A 49 -1.09 6.40 -14.05
N GLU A 50 -0.49 6.09 -12.89
CA GLU A 50 0.03 4.76 -12.61
C GLU A 50 -1.04 3.86 -12.03
N GLU A 51 -0.88 2.55 -12.21
CA GLU A 51 -1.84 1.57 -11.71
C GLU A 51 -1.17 0.28 -11.28
N ILE A 52 -1.88 -0.46 -10.44
CA ILE A 52 -1.58 -1.86 -10.13
C ILE A 52 -2.75 -2.64 -10.73
N SER A 53 -2.47 -3.39 -11.81
CA SER A 53 -3.50 -4.10 -12.56
C SER A 53 -4.19 -5.17 -11.74
N THR A 54 -5.37 -5.58 -12.20
CA THR A 54 -6.18 -6.59 -11.52
C THR A 54 -5.39 -7.87 -11.25
N HIS A 55 -5.40 -8.29 -10.00
CA HIS A 55 -4.73 -9.52 -9.56
C HIS A 55 -5.45 -10.09 -8.34
N VAL A 56 -5.05 -11.29 -7.96
CA VAL A 56 -5.60 -12.01 -6.80
C VAL A 56 -4.47 -12.26 -5.82
N THR A 57 -4.73 -12.04 -4.54
CA THR A 57 -3.77 -12.29 -3.47
C THR A 57 -4.33 -13.30 -2.48
N VAL A 58 -3.50 -14.22 -2.03
CA VAL A 58 -3.84 -15.06 -0.87
C VAL A 58 -3.52 -14.24 0.39
N GLY A 59 -4.52 -14.07 1.24
CA GLY A 59 -4.42 -13.23 2.43
C GLY A 59 -5.26 -11.98 2.30
N ASP A 60 -5.61 -11.39 3.43
CA ASP A 60 -6.34 -10.13 3.46
C ASP A 60 -5.36 -8.96 3.32
N ALA A 61 -5.67 -8.06 2.40
CA ALA A 61 -4.84 -6.89 2.13
C ALA A 61 -5.49 -5.66 2.76
N ILE A 62 -4.79 -5.03 3.69
CA ILE A 62 -5.24 -3.84 4.40
C ILE A 62 -4.57 -2.63 3.76
N VAL A 63 -5.36 -1.78 3.12
CA VAL A 63 -4.88 -0.54 2.48
C VAL A 63 -5.18 0.63 3.38
N GLN A 64 -4.15 1.38 3.75
CA GLN A 64 -4.29 2.63 4.50
C GLN A 64 -3.72 3.75 3.66
N ILE A 65 -4.55 4.73 3.30
CA ILE A 65 -4.12 5.84 2.44
C ILE A 65 -3.45 6.91 3.29
N LEU A 66 -2.20 7.20 2.97
CA LEU A 66 -1.37 8.16 3.69
C LEU A 66 -1.41 9.55 3.07
N ASP A 67 -1.64 9.62 1.76
CA ASP A 67 -1.67 10.87 0.99
C ASP A 67 -2.50 10.64 -0.27
N GLY A 68 -3.31 11.63 -0.65
CA GLY A 68 -4.07 11.58 -1.89
C GLY A 68 -5.34 10.74 -1.83
N GLU A 69 -5.71 10.18 -2.95
CA GLU A 69 -6.94 9.41 -3.12
C GLU A 69 -6.71 8.28 -4.10
N ALA A 70 -7.04 7.06 -3.67
CA ALA A 70 -6.90 5.87 -4.49
C ALA A 70 -8.24 5.41 -5.04
N HIS A 71 -8.30 5.09 -6.32
CA HIS A 71 -9.44 4.39 -6.92
C HIS A 71 -9.14 2.90 -6.87
N ILE A 72 -9.96 2.15 -6.14
CA ILE A 72 -9.74 0.72 -5.91
C ILE A 72 -11.00 -0.05 -6.27
N VAL A 73 -10.84 -1.09 -7.09
CA VAL A 73 -11.94 -2.00 -7.44
C VAL A 73 -11.68 -3.34 -6.75
N VAL A 74 -12.65 -3.78 -5.96
CA VAL A 74 -12.60 -5.08 -5.28
C VAL A 74 -13.79 -5.90 -5.74
N GLY A 75 -13.54 -6.96 -6.50
CA GLY A 75 -14.61 -7.69 -7.18
C GLY A 75 -15.37 -6.76 -8.10
N ASP A 76 -16.66 -6.56 -7.84
CA ASP A 76 -17.51 -5.65 -8.61
C ASP A 76 -17.74 -4.30 -7.94
N THR A 77 -17.06 -4.03 -6.82
CA THR A 77 -17.27 -2.82 -6.04
C THR A 77 -16.14 -1.82 -6.24
N GLU A 78 -16.50 -0.59 -6.62
CA GLU A 78 -15.55 0.51 -6.73
C GLU A 78 -15.51 1.31 -5.44
N HIS A 79 -14.30 1.73 -5.07
CA HIS A 79 -14.07 2.56 -3.89
C HIS A 79 -13.14 3.71 -4.24
N ASN A 80 -13.42 4.87 -3.67
CA ASN A 80 -12.48 6.00 -3.66
C ASN A 80 -12.02 6.17 -2.21
N VAL A 81 -10.79 5.78 -1.94
CA VAL A 81 -10.24 5.76 -0.59
C VAL A 81 -9.31 6.95 -0.42
N LYS A 82 -9.63 7.79 0.56
CA LYS A 82 -8.93 9.06 0.79
C LYS A 82 -7.97 8.98 1.95
N THR A 83 -7.10 9.97 2.05
CA THR A 83 -6.15 10.11 3.15
C THR A 83 -6.82 9.87 4.50
N GLY A 84 -6.25 8.98 5.31
CA GLY A 84 -6.78 8.61 6.62
C GLY A 84 -7.80 7.49 6.61
N GLU A 85 -8.25 7.05 5.42
CA GLU A 85 -9.22 5.96 5.29
C GLU A 85 -8.52 4.63 5.05
N THR A 86 -9.20 3.56 5.43
CA THR A 86 -8.70 2.19 5.31
C THR A 86 -9.70 1.33 4.57
N LEU A 87 -9.20 0.50 3.65
CA LEU A 87 -10.00 -0.50 2.95
C LEU A 87 -9.34 -1.86 3.12
N ILE A 88 -10.13 -2.88 3.43
CA ILE A 88 -9.65 -4.26 3.48
C ILE A 88 -10.12 -4.99 2.23
N MET A 89 -9.17 -5.51 1.46
CA MET A 89 -9.44 -6.31 0.27
C MET A 89 -9.33 -7.78 0.67
N PRO A 90 -10.46 -8.53 0.64
CA PRO A 90 -10.45 -9.90 1.14
C PRO A 90 -9.63 -10.85 0.26
N SER A 91 -9.11 -11.91 0.91
CA SER A 91 -8.34 -12.95 0.24
C SER A 91 -9.07 -13.53 -0.97
N GLU A 92 -8.33 -13.72 -2.05
CA GLU A 92 -8.78 -14.38 -3.28
C GLU A 92 -9.88 -13.66 -4.06
N VAL A 93 -10.18 -12.42 -3.72
CA VAL A 93 -11.08 -11.58 -4.49
C VAL A 93 -10.25 -10.70 -5.42
N PRO A 94 -10.49 -10.70 -6.74
CA PRO A 94 -9.75 -9.86 -7.68
C PRO A 94 -9.84 -8.38 -7.32
N HIS A 95 -8.71 -7.69 -7.38
CA HIS A 95 -8.68 -6.26 -7.07
C HIS A 95 -7.66 -5.53 -7.93
N SER A 96 -7.91 -4.24 -8.13
CA SER A 96 -7.03 -3.34 -8.86
C SER A 96 -7.01 -1.98 -8.18
N LEU A 97 -5.89 -1.27 -8.34
CA LEU A 97 -5.73 0.08 -7.82
C LEU A 97 -5.24 0.97 -8.95
N ASP A 98 -5.83 2.14 -9.11
CA ASP A 98 -5.33 3.11 -10.08
C ASP A 98 -5.30 4.52 -9.50
N ALA A 99 -4.27 5.24 -9.90
CA ALA A 99 -4.05 6.61 -9.47
C ALA A 99 -4.69 7.58 -10.46
N ARG A 100 -6.00 7.79 -10.31
CA ARG A 100 -6.70 8.91 -10.98
C ARG A 100 -6.19 10.23 -10.42
N GLU A 101 -5.83 10.20 -9.14
CA GLU A 101 -5.02 11.19 -8.47
C GLU A 101 -3.84 10.48 -7.83
N SER A 102 -2.72 11.17 -7.63
CA SER A 102 -1.57 10.57 -6.96
C SER A 102 -1.91 10.14 -5.54
N PHE A 103 -1.41 9.00 -5.10
CA PHE A 103 -1.64 8.56 -3.73
C PHE A 103 -0.46 7.77 -3.18
N LYS A 104 -0.35 7.77 -1.86
CA LYS A 104 0.58 6.93 -1.10
C LYS A 104 -0.21 6.05 -0.16
N MET A 105 0.22 4.82 0.00
CA MET A 105 -0.47 3.87 0.88
C MET A 105 0.49 3.00 1.67
N LEU A 106 0.01 2.56 2.83
CA LEU A 106 0.63 1.47 3.57
C LEU A 106 -0.22 0.23 3.29
N LEU A 107 0.40 -0.78 2.72
CA LEU A 107 -0.27 -2.04 2.39
C LEU A 107 0.24 -3.14 3.33
N THR A 108 -0.69 -3.72 4.09
CA THR A 108 -0.40 -4.86 4.98
C THR A 108 -1.17 -6.07 4.48
N VAL A 109 -0.46 -7.14 4.17
CA VAL A 109 -1.08 -8.41 3.77
C VAL A 109 -0.90 -9.40 4.91
N VAL A 110 -2.01 -9.95 5.38
CA VAL A 110 -2.05 -10.93 6.48
C VAL A 110 -2.54 -12.26 5.91
N LYS A 111 -1.74 -13.30 6.12
CA LYS A 111 -2.08 -14.65 5.62
C LYS A 111 -2.06 -15.68 6.74
#